data_b3ac9a4dff5fc02d13b54e1c97d692ca
#
_entry.id   b3ac9a4dff5fc02d13b54e1c97d692ca
#
_cell.length_a   1.000
_cell.length_b   1.000
_cell.length_c   1.000
_cell.angle_alpha   90.00
_cell.angle_beta   90.00
_cell.angle_gamma   90.00
#
_symmetry.space_group_name_H-M   'P 1'
#
loop_
_entity.id
_entity.type
_entity.pdbx_description
1 polymer ?
#
loop_
_entity_poly.entity_id
_entity_poly.type
_entity_poly.pdbx_seq_one_letter_code
_entity_poly.pdbx_strand_id
1 'polypeptide(L)'
;MGTVHHMTRRGKYARRLDPALWVYIDRVNEWYPPEIAELPIAEQRAVYDAMCRAFHPGHPPGLSASDGLVAAAARDIPVRGYRLAGKAPQAIVVYYHGGGFVLGGLDSHDDICAEICAATGFEVLSADYRLAPEHLHPAAFDDALAVFEWVAATSALPIVLCGESAGGNLAAAVAHATRRHPRRAAGQVLIYPGLGGDEAGRSYIEHAEAPLLTLGDIDFYRRIRSAPGQSPDDPTFSPLRDSDFSGLPPTFVITAECDPLSSDGEAYRDRIVAAGGSAWWQEEPRLVHSFLRARKNVPRAGEAFLDILSAIASVTMLGAGDGDLISPLVGEMAGRPEGGAKDREPSGS
;
A
#
# COMPACT_ATOMS: atom_id res chain seq x y z
N MET A 1 -2.75 25.67 -0.37
CA MET A 1 -3.47 25.33 -1.61
C MET A 1 -2.96 23.97 -2.01
N GLY A 2 -3.67 22.93 -1.64
CA GLY A 2 -3.31 21.55 -1.96
C GLY A 2 -3.95 21.16 -3.28
N THR A 3 -3.13 20.85 -4.25
CA THR A 3 -3.55 20.40 -5.57
C THR A 3 -3.70 18.88 -5.55
N VAL A 4 -4.87 18.39 -5.22
CA VAL A 4 -5.23 17.02 -5.54
C VAL A 4 -5.52 16.97 -7.03
N HIS A 5 -4.65 16.33 -7.80
CA HIS A 5 -4.68 16.12 -9.25
C HIS A 5 -4.37 17.36 -10.11
N HIS A 6 -3.08 17.59 -10.34
CA HIS A 6 -2.65 18.36 -11.51
C HIS A 6 -2.90 17.53 -12.78
N MET A 7 -3.51 18.18 -13.80
CA MET A 7 -3.47 17.67 -15.19
C MET A 7 -2.01 17.41 -15.55
N THR A 8 -1.63 16.15 -15.55
CA THR A 8 -0.24 15.73 -15.58
C THR A 8 0.37 16.09 -16.91
N ARG A 9 1.29 17.06 -16.92
CA ARG A 9 2.14 17.29 -18.08
C ARG A 9 2.96 16.02 -18.30
N ARG A 10 2.82 15.39 -19.48
CA ARG A 10 3.54 14.14 -19.80
C ARG A 10 5.06 14.30 -19.67
N GLY A 11 5.63 15.48 -19.97
CA GLY A 11 7.02 15.88 -19.72
C GLY A 11 8.03 14.75 -19.88
N LYS A 12 8.90 14.56 -18.90
CA LYS A 12 9.90 13.48 -18.84
C LYS A 12 9.30 12.08 -18.78
N TYR A 13 8.04 11.95 -18.33
CA TYR A 13 7.35 10.67 -18.19
C TYR A 13 6.77 10.13 -19.51
N ALA A 14 6.68 10.96 -20.57
CA ALA A 14 6.09 10.57 -21.86
C ALA A 14 6.71 9.31 -22.47
N ARG A 15 8.02 9.10 -22.26
CA ARG A 15 8.77 7.93 -22.74
C ARG A 15 9.11 6.92 -21.65
N ARG A 16 8.93 7.30 -20.39
CA ARG A 16 9.30 6.47 -19.23
C ARG A 16 8.18 5.53 -18.83
N LEU A 17 6.95 5.97 -18.92
CA LEU A 17 5.79 5.15 -18.59
C LEU A 17 5.32 4.32 -19.78
N ASP A 18 4.65 3.21 -19.45
CA ASP A 18 3.99 2.38 -20.45
C ASP A 18 2.89 3.16 -21.17
N PRO A 19 2.75 3.03 -22.51
CA PRO A 19 1.67 3.69 -23.24
C PRO A 19 0.25 3.35 -22.73
N ALA A 20 0.01 2.11 -22.31
CA ALA A 20 -1.27 1.70 -21.74
C ALA A 20 -1.54 2.40 -20.39
N LEU A 21 -0.49 2.68 -19.62
CA LEU A 21 -0.61 3.43 -18.36
C LEU A 21 -1.04 4.88 -18.60
N TRP A 22 -0.58 5.50 -19.69
CA TRP A 22 -1.06 6.83 -20.06
C TRP A 22 -2.55 6.86 -20.39
N VAL A 23 -3.04 5.86 -21.11
CA VAL A 23 -4.48 5.73 -21.39
C VAL A 23 -5.27 5.61 -20.09
N TYR A 24 -4.74 4.84 -19.13
CA TYR A 24 -5.36 4.71 -17.81
C TYR A 24 -5.34 6.06 -17.05
N ILE A 25 -4.20 6.75 -17.00
CA ILE A 25 -4.06 8.05 -16.32
C ILE A 25 -5.03 9.08 -16.92
N ASP A 26 -5.12 9.16 -18.24
CA ASP A 26 -6.04 10.08 -18.93
C ASP A 26 -7.50 9.78 -18.54
N ARG A 27 -7.89 8.51 -18.48
CA ARG A 27 -9.23 8.08 -18.03
C ARG A 27 -9.51 8.38 -16.54
N VAL A 28 -8.51 8.25 -15.67
CA VAL A 28 -8.64 8.65 -14.27
C VAL A 28 -8.87 10.15 -14.17
N ASN A 29 -8.10 10.94 -14.92
CA ASN A 29 -8.20 12.40 -14.91
C ASN A 29 -9.57 12.91 -15.40
N GLU A 30 -10.28 12.17 -16.25
CA GLU A 30 -11.65 12.52 -16.70
C GLU A 30 -12.66 12.57 -15.54
N TRP A 31 -12.39 11.88 -14.44
CA TRP A 31 -13.26 11.88 -13.24
C TRP A 31 -13.06 13.11 -12.36
N TYR A 32 -11.89 13.74 -12.43
CA TYR A 32 -11.53 14.83 -11.53
C TYR A 32 -11.76 16.20 -12.19
N PRO A 33 -12.73 16.99 -11.71
CA PRO A 33 -12.88 18.37 -12.21
C PRO A 33 -11.65 19.20 -11.87
N PRO A 34 -11.32 20.21 -12.69
CA PRO A 34 -10.14 21.06 -12.47
C PRO A 34 -10.10 21.71 -11.07
N GLU A 35 -11.26 21.99 -10.51
CA GLU A 35 -11.44 22.60 -9.19
C GLU A 35 -11.50 21.60 -8.04
N ILE A 36 -11.22 20.31 -8.24
CA ILE A 36 -11.36 19.24 -7.24
C ILE A 36 -10.71 19.60 -5.89
N ALA A 37 -9.56 20.27 -5.92
CA ALA A 37 -8.84 20.67 -4.72
C ALA A 37 -9.55 21.77 -3.90
N GLU A 38 -10.49 22.49 -4.51
CA GLU A 38 -11.27 23.56 -3.89
C GLU A 38 -12.60 23.05 -3.35
N LEU A 39 -13.01 21.83 -3.77
CA LEU A 39 -14.26 21.23 -3.31
C LEU A 39 -14.17 20.80 -1.83
N PRO A 40 -15.31 20.79 -1.12
CA PRO A 40 -15.39 20.17 0.20
C PRO A 40 -14.88 18.71 0.17
N ILE A 41 -14.24 18.25 1.24
CA ILE A 41 -13.67 16.89 1.32
C ILE A 41 -14.73 15.80 1.04
N ALA A 42 -15.97 16.00 1.47
CA ALA A 42 -17.06 15.05 1.18
C ALA A 42 -17.32 14.91 -0.33
N GLU A 43 -17.21 15.98 -1.09
CA GLU A 43 -17.36 15.95 -2.56
C GLU A 43 -16.13 15.32 -3.23
N GLN A 44 -14.91 15.60 -2.75
CA GLN A 44 -13.69 14.94 -3.21
C GLN A 44 -13.78 13.41 -2.99
N ARG A 45 -14.29 12.95 -1.84
CA ARG A 45 -14.56 11.53 -1.57
C ARG A 45 -15.56 10.94 -2.54
N ALA A 46 -16.66 11.65 -2.81
CA ALA A 46 -17.68 11.20 -3.74
C ALA A 46 -17.13 11.01 -5.17
N VAL A 47 -16.28 11.92 -5.63
CA VAL A 47 -15.58 11.81 -6.93
C VAL A 47 -14.63 10.59 -6.93
N TYR A 48 -13.82 10.44 -5.89
CA TYR A 48 -12.91 9.31 -5.75
C TYR A 48 -13.66 7.97 -5.75
N ASP A 49 -14.74 7.84 -4.98
CA ASP A 49 -15.54 6.62 -4.89
C ASP A 49 -16.25 6.32 -6.22
N ALA A 50 -16.71 7.34 -6.94
CA ALA A 50 -17.31 7.17 -8.26
C ALA A 50 -16.28 6.67 -9.29
N MET A 51 -15.07 7.21 -9.27
CA MET A 51 -13.96 6.75 -10.09
C MET A 51 -13.60 5.31 -9.75
N CYS A 52 -13.43 4.97 -8.47
CA CYS A 52 -13.12 3.61 -8.03
C CYS A 52 -14.17 2.61 -8.51
N ARG A 53 -15.45 2.95 -8.38
CA ARG A 53 -16.58 2.14 -8.83
C ARG A 53 -16.58 1.90 -10.34
N ALA A 54 -16.18 2.91 -11.15
CA ALA A 54 -16.10 2.79 -12.60
C ALA A 54 -14.99 1.84 -13.07
N PHE A 55 -13.95 1.64 -12.27
CA PHE A 55 -12.87 0.70 -12.56
C PHE A 55 -13.06 -0.67 -11.89
N HIS A 56 -14.13 -0.87 -11.11
CA HIS A 56 -14.39 -2.13 -10.41
C HIS A 56 -14.79 -3.25 -11.38
N PRO A 57 -14.05 -4.36 -11.48
CA PRO A 57 -14.28 -5.41 -12.46
C PRO A 57 -15.37 -6.43 -12.04
N GLY A 58 -15.96 -6.26 -10.86
CA GLY A 58 -16.82 -7.25 -10.21
C GLY A 58 -16.01 -8.24 -9.36
N HIS A 59 -16.72 -9.02 -8.54
CA HIS A 59 -16.08 -10.04 -7.69
C HIS A 59 -15.72 -11.30 -8.48
N PRO A 60 -14.60 -11.95 -8.14
CA PRO A 60 -14.28 -13.28 -8.63
C PRO A 60 -15.38 -14.30 -8.27
N PRO A 61 -15.64 -15.34 -9.13
CA PRO A 61 -16.61 -16.38 -8.83
C PRO A 61 -16.31 -17.14 -7.52
N GLY A 62 -17.35 -17.48 -6.77
CA GLY A 62 -17.24 -18.26 -5.54
C GLY A 62 -16.76 -17.47 -4.31
N LEU A 63 -16.59 -16.16 -4.44
CA LEU A 63 -16.24 -15.29 -3.33
C LEU A 63 -17.51 -14.78 -2.63
N SER A 64 -17.46 -14.72 -1.29
CA SER A 64 -18.44 -14.00 -0.47
C SER A 64 -17.78 -12.81 0.21
N ALA A 65 -18.46 -11.67 0.20
CA ALA A 65 -18.11 -10.48 0.98
C ALA A 65 -19.23 -10.20 1.98
N SER A 66 -18.86 -9.82 3.20
CA SER A 66 -19.81 -9.50 4.27
C SER A 66 -19.30 -8.38 5.15
N ASP A 67 -20.15 -7.40 5.40
CA ASP A 67 -19.85 -6.29 6.29
C ASP A 67 -20.08 -6.69 7.75
N GLY A 68 -19.26 -6.14 8.65
CA GLY A 68 -19.29 -6.38 10.06
C GLY A 68 -18.75 -5.19 10.85
N LEU A 69 -18.71 -5.33 12.16
CA LEU A 69 -18.18 -4.34 13.07
C LEU A 69 -17.16 -4.97 14.01
N VAL A 70 -16.03 -4.33 14.19
CA VAL A 70 -15.06 -4.65 15.22
C VAL A 70 -15.29 -3.69 16.38
N ALA A 71 -15.67 -4.24 17.53
CA ALA A 71 -15.84 -3.45 18.75
C ALA A 71 -14.48 -2.96 19.26
N ALA A 72 -14.29 -1.65 19.37
CA ALA A 72 -13.11 -1.02 19.90
C ALA A 72 -13.47 0.04 20.96
N ALA A 73 -12.50 0.44 21.78
CA ALA A 73 -12.75 1.32 22.92
C ALA A 73 -13.34 2.69 22.52
N ALA A 74 -12.94 3.23 21.36
CA ALA A 74 -13.37 4.54 20.90
C ALA A 74 -14.66 4.50 20.07
N ARG A 75 -14.88 3.41 19.31
CA ARG A 75 -16.06 3.20 18.45
C ARG A 75 -16.08 1.77 17.92
N ASP A 76 -17.21 1.36 17.36
CA ASP A 76 -17.27 0.21 16.49
C ASP A 76 -16.65 0.56 15.12
N ILE A 77 -15.69 -0.23 14.65
CA ILE A 77 -14.98 -0.03 13.39
C ILE A 77 -15.63 -0.88 12.31
N PRO A 78 -16.17 -0.30 11.23
CA PRO A 78 -16.70 -1.09 10.12
C PRO A 78 -15.58 -1.87 9.45
N VAL A 79 -15.88 -3.11 9.08
CA VAL A 79 -14.95 -3.98 8.36
C VAL A 79 -15.71 -4.76 7.30
N ARG A 80 -15.00 -5.19 6.24
CA ARG A 80 -15.54 -6.13 5.24
C ARG A 80 -14.66 -7.36 5.18
N GLY A 81 -15.28 -8.52 5.46
CA GLY A 81 -14.62 -9.82 5.37
C GLY A 81 -14.88 -10.48 4.01
N TYR A 82 -13.83 -11.07 3.43
CA TYR A 82 -13.88 -11.80 2.16
C TYR A 82 -13.47 -13.23 2.37
N ARG A 83 -14.25 -14.17 1.85
CA ARG A 83 -13.99 -15.61 1.94
C ARG A 83 -14.29 -16.33 0.62
N LEU A 84 -13.46 -17.30 0.29
CA LEU A 84 -13.67 -18.17 -0.85
C LEU A 84 -14.51 -19.39 -0.44
N ALA A 85 -15.60 -19.66 -1.15
CA ALA A 85 -16.47 -20.77 -0.84
C ALA A 85 -15.74 -22.12 -0.99
N GLY A 86 -16.00 -23.05 -0.05
CA GLY A 86 -15.44 -24.40 -0.10
C GLY A 86 -13.95 -24.53 0.22
N LYS A 87 -13.27 -23.44 0.61
CA LYS A 87 -11.86 -23.44 0.97
C LYS A 87 -11.69 -22.96 2.43
N ALA A 88 -11.04 -23.75 3.26
CA ALA A 88 -10.64 -23.30 4.59
C ALA A 88 -9.43 -22.35 4.45
N PRO A 89 -9.50 -21.13 4.99
CA PRO A 89 -8.39 -20.19 4.90
C PRO A 89 -7.20 -20.65 5.73
N GLN A 90 -5.99 -20.48 5.21
CA GLN A 90 -4.74 -20.82 5.92
C GLN A 90 -4.11 -19.61 6.61
N ALA A 91 -4.55 -18.41 6.27
CA ALA A 91 -4.14 -17.16 6.89
C ALA A 91 -5.27 -16.13 6.79
N ILE A 92 -5.13 -15.05 7.54
CA ILE A 92 -5.98 -13.86 7.42
C ILE A 92 -5.13 -12.65 7.06
N VAL A 93 -5.51 -11.95 6.00
CA VAL A 93 -4.92 -10.67 5.59
C VAL A 93 -5.74 -9.56 6.21
N VAL A 94 -5.15 -8.75 7.07
CA VAL A 94 -5.73 -7.49 7.53
C VAL A 94 -5.28 -6.42 6.55
N TYR A 95 -6.24 -5.90 5.78
CA TYR A 95 -5.99 -4.95 4.70
C TYR A 95 -6.39 -3.53 5.11
N TYR A 96 -5.46 -2.59 4.92
CA TYR A 96 -5.69 -1.17 5.10
C TYR A 96 -5.60 -0.47 3.74
N HIS A 97 -6.68 0.23 3.37
CA HIS A 97 -6.78 0.89 2.08
C HIS A 97 -5.91 2.15 1.97
N GLY A 98 -5.58 2.56 0.74
CA GLY A 98 -4.94 3.83 0.45
C GLY A 98 -5.90 5.03 0.43
N GLY A 99 -5.40 6.17 -0.02
CA GLY A 99 -6.19 7.41 -0.14
C GLY A 99 -5.72 8.54 0.76
N GLY A 100 -4.44 8.56 1.14
CA GLY A 100 -3.81 9.67 1.87
C GLY A 100 -4.40 9.95 3.25
N PHE A 101 -5.08 8.97 3.88
CA PHE A 101 -5.83 9.11 5.13
C PHE A 101 -7.05 10.03 5.04
N VAL A 102 -7.44 10.45 3.84
CA VAL A 102 -8.52 11.40 3.57
C VAL A 102 -9.62 10.79 2.72
N LEU A 103 -9.24 9.93 1.79
CA LEU A 103 -10.11 9.29 0.79
C LEU A 103 -10.13 7.77 1.00
N GLY A 104 -11.09 7.12 0.36
CA GLY A 104 -11.21 5.67 0.36
C GLY A 104 -12.07 5.12 1.51
N GLY A 105 -12.27 3.81 1.45
CA GLY A 105 -13.09 3.04 2.39
C GLY A 105 -13.28 1.62 1.86
N LEU A 106 -14.23 0.89 2.42
CA LEU A 106 -14.52 -0.50 2.05
C LEU A 106 -14.86 -0.66 0.56
N ASP A 107 -15.69 0.25 0.01
CA ASP A 107 -16.16 0.15 -1.38
C ASP A 107 -15.08 0.50 -2.40
N SER A 108 -14.18 1.42 -2.09
CA SER A 108 -13.15 1.86 -3.03
C SER A 108 -12.06 0.80 -3.28
N HIS A 109 -11.87 -0.14 -2.36
CA HIS A 109 -10.85 -1.21 -2.44
C HIS A 109 -11.45 -2.61 -2.38
N ASP A 110 -12.78 -2.70 -2.57
CA ASP A 110 -13.54 -3.95 -2.54
C ASP A 110 -13.02 -4.99 -3.55
N ASP A 111 -12.79 -4.57 -4.78
CA ASP A 111 -12.27 -5.41 -5.85
C ASP A 111 -10.84 -5.93 -5.60
N ILE A 112 -9.97 -5.11 -4.99
CA ILE A 112 -8.60 -5.48 -4.65
C ILE A 112 -8.61 -6.56 -3.57
N CYS A 113 -9.36 -6.34 -2.49
CA CYS A 113 -9.51 -7.31 -1.40
C CYS A 113 -10.13 -8.62 -1.87
N ALA A 114 -11.16 -8.54 -2.72
CA ALA A 114 -11.81 -9.68 -3.33
C ALA A 114 -10.83 -10.53 -4.16
N GLU A 115 -10.00 -9.89 -4.98
CA GLU A 115 -9.01 -10.58 -5.81
C GLU A 115 -7.86 -11.18 -4.97
N ILE A 116 -7.38 -10.48 -3.92
CA ILE A 116 -6.41 -11.05 -2.98
C ILE A 116 -6.98 -12.33 -2.35
N CYS A 117 -8.22 -12.30 -1.86
CA CYS A 117 -8.87 -13.47 -1.27
C CYS A 117 -9.00 -14.61 -2.27
N ALA A 118 -9.47 -14.34 -3.49
CA ALA A 118 -9.68 -15.36 -4.52
C ALA A 118 -8.37 -16.01 -4.98
N ALA A 119 -7.31 -15.23 -5.14
CA ALA A 119 -6.02 -15.72 -5.64
C ALA A 119 -5.25 -16.51 -4.57
N THR A 120 -5.19 -16.01 -3.34
CA THR A 120 -4.44 -16.65 -2.25
C THR A 120 -5.26 -17.75 -1.55
N GLY A 121 -6.56 -17.62 -1.53
CA GLY A 121 -7.46 -18.43 -0.71
C GLY A 121 -7.37 -18.10 0.79
N PHE A 122 -6.73 -17.01 1.15
CA PHE A 122 -6.71 -16.49 2.50
C PHE A 122 -8.01 -15.72 2.77
N GLU A 123 -8.42 -15.65 4.01
CA GLU A 123 -9.43 -14.68 4.42
C GLU A 123 -8.85 -13.28 4.32
N VAL A 124 -9.63 -12.29 3.85
CA VAL A 124 -9.22 -10.89 3.86
C VAL A 124 -10.20 -10.11 4.71
N LEU A 125 -9.70 -9.30 5.61
CA LEU A 125 -10.48 -8.37 6.43
C LEU A 125 -10.02 -6.94 6.13
N SER A 126 -10.85 -6.18 5.42
CA SER A 126 -10.61 -4.76 5.11
C SER A 126 -11.16 -3.89 6.23
N ALA A 127 -10.38 -2.92 6.69
CA ALA A 127 -10.72 -2.01 7.78
C ALA A 127 -11.13 -0.63 7.25
N ASP A 128 -12.28 -0.12 7.71
CA ASP A 128 -12.76 1.24 7.44
C ASP A 128 -12.30 2.18 8.57
N TYR A 129 -11.02 2.47 8.59
CA TYR A 129 -10.42 3.33 9.60
C TYR A 129 -10.84 4.80 9.44
N ARG A 130 -10.82 5.57 10.53
CA ARG A 130 -11.20 6.98 10.54
C ARG A 130 -10.30 7.83 9.67
N LEU A 131 -10.93 8.76 8.94
CA LEU A 131 -10.26 9.63 7.98
C LEU A 131 -10.12 11.07 8.51
N ALA A 132 -9.07 11.72 8.06
CA ALA A 132 -8.87 13.15 8.20
C ALA A 132 -9.71 13.93 7.16
N PRO A 133 -10.06 15.19 7.42
CA PRO A 133 -9.71 16.01 8.58
C PRO A 133 -10.61 15.82 9.80
N GLU A 134 -11.67 15.05 9.70
CA GLU A 134 -12.63 14.87 10.80
C GLU A 134 -11.96 14.18 12.00
N HIS A 135 -11.01 13.31 11.72
CA HIS A 135 -10.25 12.55 12.71
C HIS A 135 -8.76 12.64 12.41
N LEU A 136 -8.08 13.49 13.18
CA LEU A 136 -6.64 13.68 13.05
C LEU A 136 -5.87 12.47 13.62
N HIS A 137 -4.59 12.37 13.29
CA HIS A 137 -3.71 11.38 13.90
C HIS A 137 -3.76 11.50 15.45
N PRO A 138 -3.83 10.37 16.19
CA PRO A 138 -3.58 8.99 15.75
C PRO A 138 -4.84 8.18 15.39
N ALA A 139 -6.00 8.80 15.14
CA ALA A 139 -7.27 8.09 15.03
C ALA A 139 -7.26 6.92 14.01
N ALA A 140 -6.67 7.11 12.83
CA ALA A 140 -6.56 6.05 11.82
C ALA A 140 -5.66 4.89 12.30
N PHE A 141 -4.56 5.20 12.99
CA PHE A 141 -3.68 4.20 13.57
C PHE A 141 -4.36 3.43 14.70
N ASP A 142 -5.07 4.10 15.58
CA ASP A 142 -5.80 3.47 16.68
C ASP A 142 -6.84 2.47 16.16
N ASP A 143 -7.57 2.83 15.11
CA ASP A 143 -8.54 1.94 14.47
C ASP A 143 -7.84 0.76 13.80
N ALA A 144 -6.75 1.00 13.08
CA ALA A 144 -5.98 -0.07 12.43
C ALA A 144 -5.41 -1.06 13.45
N LEU A 145 -4.86 -0.57 14.55
CA LEU A 145 -4.35 -1.38 15.65
C LEU A 145 -5.48 -2.19 16.31
N ALA A 146 -6.65 -1.57 16.56
CA ALA A 146 -7.78 -2.25 17.17
C ALA A 146 -8.32 -3.39 16.30
N VAL A 147 -8.33 -3.24 14.97
CA VAL A 147 -8.71 -4.34 14.05
C VAL A 147 -7.69 -5.47 14.11
N PHE A 148 -6.38 -5.17 14.15
CA PHE A 148 -5.36 -6.19 14.34
C PHE A 148 -5.55 -6.95 15.66
N GLU A 149 -5.73 -6.25 16.76
CA GLU A 149 -5.92 -6.83 18.10
C GLU A 149 -7.17 -7.72 18.15
N TRP A 150 -8.25 -7.28 17.51
CA TRP A 150 -9.47 -8.09 17.40
C TRP A 150 -9.21 -9.38 16.64
N VAL A 151 -8.50 -9.34 15.50
CA VAL A 151 -8.13 -10.54 14.74
C VAL A 151 -7.22 -11.43 15.55
N ALA A 152 -6.23 -10.87 16.25
CA ALA A 152 -5.32 -11.63 17.10
C ALA A 152 -6.04 -12.34 18.25
N ALA A 153 -7.11 -11.75 18.78
CA ALA A 153 -7.92 -12.33 19.86
C ALA A 153 -8.93 -13.38 19.37
N THR A 154 -9.46 -13.23 18.14
CA THR A 154 -10.59 -14.05 17.67
C THR A 154 -10.21 -15.11 16.64
N SER A 155 -9.04 -15.04 16.03
CA SER A 155 -8.55 -15.99 15.04
C SER A 155 -7.26 -16.68 15.48
N ALA A 156 -7.15 -17.98 15.23
CA ALA A 156 -5.90 -18.73 15.40
C ALA A 156 -5.01 -18.71 14.15
N LEU A 157 -5.50 -18.21 13.02
CA LEU A 157 -4.78 -18.17 11.74
C LEU A 157 -3.57 -17.22 11.81
N PRO A 158 -2.49 -17.48 11.05
CA PRO A 158 -1.43 -16.51 10.81
C PRO A 158 -2.00 -15.20 10.27
N ILE A 159 -1.52 -14.07 10.78
CA ILE A 159 -1.99 -12.73 10.38
C ILE A 159 -0.98 -12.10 9.44
N VAL A 160 -1.41 -11.67 8.27
CA VAL A 160 -0.63 -10.87 7.33
C VAL A 160 -1.15 -9.43 7.37
N LEU A 161 -0.28 -8.47 7.63
CA LEU A 161 -0.61 -7.06 7.47
C LEU A 161 -0.36 -6.66 6.02
N CYS A 162 -1.35 -6.09 5.36
CA CYS A 162 -1.23 -5.63 3.99
C CYS A 162 -1.89 -4.26 3.84
N GLY A 163 -1.31 -3.43 3.01
CA GLY A 163 -1.91 -2.14 2.69
C GLY A 163 -1.11 -1.39 1.64
N GLU A 164 -1.76 -0.41 1.05
CA GLU A 164 -1.17 0.39 -0.01
C GLU A 164 -1.13 1.88 0.35
N SER A 165 -0.07 2.60 -0.04
CA SER A 165 0.07 4.03 0.20
C SER A 165 -0.11 4.38 1.70
N ALA A 166 -1.14 5.15 2.05
CA ALA A 166 -1.54 5.42 3.44
C ALA A 166 -1.84 4.14 4.24
N GLY A 167 -2.47 3.15 3.61
CA GLY A 167 -2.71 1.84 4.21
C GLY A 167 -1.43 1.04 4.43
N GLY A 168 -0.45 1.19 3.54
CA GLY A 168 0.89 0.64 3.72
C GLY A 168 1.62 1.26 4.91
N ASN A 169 1.43 2.56 5.15
CA ASN A 169 1.89 3.21 6.38
C ASN A 169 1.25 2.60 7.61
N LEU A 170 -0.08 2.43 7.62
CA LEU A 170 -0.80 1.82 8.75
C LEU A 170 -0.33 0.37 9.01
N ALA A 171 -0.16 -0.43 7.96
CA ALA A 171 0.36 -1.80 8.09
C ALA A 171 1.74 -1.82 8.76
N ALA A 172 2.65 -0.95 8.31
CA ALA A 172 3.98 -0.81 8.91
C ALA A 172 3.89 -0.31 10.36
N ALA A 173 3.11 0.73 10.65
CA ALA A 173 2.95 1.27 12.00
C ALA A 173 2.39 0.24 12.98
N VAL A 174 1.38 -0.54 12.56
CA VAL A 174 0.82 -1.64 13.36
C VAL A 174 1.86 -2.73 13.58
N ALA A 175 2.66 -3.10 12.55
CA ALA A 175 3.75 -4.07 12.71
C ALA A 175 4.78 -3.62 13.75
N HIS A 176 5.18 -2.34 13.73
CA HIS A 176 6.07 -1.76 14.74
C HIS A 176 5.47 -1.82 16.14
N ALA A 177 4.22 -1.41 16.31
CA ALA A 177 3.53 -1.40 17.59
C ALA A 177 3.35 -2.82 18.17
N THR A 178 3.17 -3.82 17.30
CA THR A 178 2.81 -5.19 17.69
C THR A 178 3.97 -6.20 17.55
N ARG A 179 5.20 -5.76 17.26
CA ARG A 179 6.36 -6.65 17.06
C ARG A 179 6.68 -7.58 18.24
N ARG A 180 6.25 -7.20 19.45
CA ARG A 180 6.38 -8.00 20.69
C ARG A 180 5.07 -8.62 21.16
N HIS A 181 3.99 -8.46 20.39
CA HIS A 181 2.71 -9.06 20.72
C HIS A 181 2.80 -10.60 20.63
N PRO A 182 2.19 -11.38 21.56
CA PRO A 182 2.21 -12.86 21.52
C PRO A 182 1.67 -13.43 20.21
N ARG A 183 0.72 -12.73 19.60
CA ARG A 183 0.11 -13.03 18.30
C ARG A 183 0.54 -12.00 17.25
N ARG A 184 1.83 -11.66 17.21
CA ARG A 184 2.37 -10.73 16.21
C ARG A 184 2.07 -11.20 14.79
N ALA A 185 2.10 -10.27 13.83
CA ALA A 185 1.93 -10.61 12.44
C ALA A 185 2.96 -11.65 11.98
N ALA A 186 2.52 -12.62 11.17
CA ALA A 186 3.38 -13.59 10.51
C ALA A 186 4.18 -12.97 9.36
N GLY A 187 3.67 -11.87 8.80
CA GLY A 187 4.35 -11.11 7.78
C GLY A 187 3.63 -9.81 7.44
N GLN A 188 4.29 -8.97 6.65
CA GLN A 188 3.67 -7.77 6.09
C GLN A 188 4.02 -7.57 4.62
N VAL A 189 3.07 -7.05 3.84
CA VAL A 189 3.24 -6.68 2.44
C VAL A 189 2.80 -5.24 2.25
N LEU A 190 3.76 -4.39 1.92
CA LEU A 190 3.59 -2.95 1.82
C LEU A 190 3.66 -2.53 0.36
N ILE A 191 2.61 -1.91 -0.15
CA ILE A 191 2.47 -1.56 -1.57
C ILE A 191 2.62 -0.05 -1.70
N TYR A 192 3.65 0.42 -2.39
CA TYR A 192 4.06 1.83 -2.53
C TYR A 192 3.78 2.68 -1.28
N PRO A 193 4.27 2.25 -0.10
CA PRO A 193 3.89 2.85 1.17
C PRO A 193 4.53 4.23 1.36
N GLY A 194 3.81 5.17 1.98
CA GLY A 194 4.38 6.42 2.47
C GLY A 194 4.85 6.25 3.92
N LEU A 195 6.14 6.07 4.15
CA LEU A 195 6.68 5.70 5.46
C LEU A 195 7.36 6.85 6.23
N GLY A 196 7.32 8.07 5.69
CA GLY A 196 7.92 9.25 6.31
C GLY A 196 9.43 9.29 6.17
N GLY A 197 9.94 8.93 5.00
CA GLY A 197 11.34 8.94 4.65
C GLY A 197 11.95 10.33 4.54
N ASP A 198 13.15 10.38 3.98
CA ASP A 198 13.89 11.63 3.75
C ASP A 198 13.43 12.28 2.43
N GLU A 199 12.83 13.47 2.52
CA GLU A 199 12.40 14.23 1.35
C GLU A 199 13.58 14.71 0.47
N ALA A 200 14.82 14.66 0.96
CA ALA A 200 16.02 14.82 0.15
C ALA A 200 16.44 13.54 -0.60
N GLY A 201 15.71 12.44 -0.40
CA GLY A 201 15.94 11.16 -1.06
C GLY A 201 15.75 11.23 -2.58
N ARG A 202 16.42 10.30 -3.30
CA ARG A 202 16.45 10.28 -4.77
C ARG A 202 15.06 10.38 -5.41
N SER A 203 14.11 9.55 -4.99
CA SER A 203 12.79 9.51 -5.61
C SER A 203 11.96 10.76 -5.35
N TYR A 204 12.08 11.38 -4.18
CA TYR A 204 11.41 12.62 -3.83
C TYR A 204 11.85 13.79 -4.74
N ILE A 205 13.15 13.86 -5.06
CA ILE A 205 13.68 14.87 -5.98
C ILE A 205 13.34 14.53 -7.43
N GLU A 206 13.59 13.29 -7.84
CA GLU A 206 13.41 12.87 -9.23
C GLU A 206 11.94 12.84 -9.64
N HIS A 207 11.06 12.40 -8.76
CA HIS A 207 9.66 12.18 -9.04
C HIS A 207 8.71 13.17 -8.34
N ALA A 208 9.22 14.35 -7.92
CA ALA A 208 8.43 15.39 -7.25
C ALA A 208 7.12 15.75 -7.98
N GLU A 209 7.12 15.67 -9.31
CA GLU A 209 5.98 15.98 -10.20
C GLU A 209 5.49 14.71 -10.93
N ALA A 210 5.53 13.56 -10.29
CA ALA A 210 5.06 12.32 -10.91
C ALA A 210 3.53 12.32 -11.13
N PRO A 211 3.04 11.62 -12.16
CA PRO A 211 1.62 11.42 -12.35
C PRO A 211 0.98 10.72 -11.16
N LEU A 212 -0.24 11.10 -10.83
CA LEU A 212 -1.11 10.56 -9.78
C LEU A 212 -0.66 10.83 -8.33
N LEU A 213 0.61 11.15 -8.08
CA LEU A 213 1.08 11.60 -6.77
C LEU A 213 2.28 12.52 -6.93
N THR A 214 2.14 13.76 -6.48
CA THR A 214 3.23 14.75 -6.44
C THR A 214 3.74 14.94 -5.01
N LEU A 215 4.90 15.57 -4.87
CA LEU A 215 5.39 15.98 -3.55
C LEU A 215 4.42 16.96 -2.86
N GLY A 216 3.76 17.84 -3.65
CA GLY A 216 2.72 18.73 -3.13
C GLY A 216 1.52 17.99 -2.54
N ASP A 217 1.13 16.86 -3.14
CA ASP A 217 0.04 16.02 -2.61
C ASP A 217 0.47 15.33 -1.31
N ILE A 218 1.71 14.82 -1.24
CA ILE A 218 2.27 14.22 -0.01
C ILE A 218 2.25 15.25 1.13
N ASP A 219 2.67 16.47 0.86
CA ASP A 219 2.64 17.58 1.83
C ASP A 219 1.21 17.91 2.29
N PHE A 220 0.27 17.93 1.36
CA PHE A 220 -1.14 18.17 1.67
C PHE A 220 -1.67 17.07 2.62
N TYR A 221 -1.50 15.79 2.27
CA TYR A 221 -1.97 14.68 3.09
C TYR A 221 -1.30 14.63 4.47
N ARG A 222 -0.01 14.96 4.54
CA ARG A 222 0.70 15.07 5.81
C ARG A 222 0.09 16.16 6.69
N ARG A 223 -0.12 17.36 6.15
CA ARG A 223 -0.67 18.50 6.93
C ARG A 223 -2.10 18.27 7.38
N ILE A 224 -2.97 17.76 6.51
CA ILE A 224 -4.40 17.63 6.80
C ILE A 224 -4.68 16.58 7.88
N ARG A 225 -3.83 15.56 8.03
CA ARG A 225 -3.97 14.54 9.07
C ARG A 225 -3.23 14.85 10.37
N SER A 226 -2.36 15.86 10.38
CA SER A 226 -1.54 16.20 11.55
C SER A 226 -2.36 16.84 12.66
N ALA A 227 -2.26 16.30 13.88
CA ALA A 227 -2.77 16.98 15.06
C ALA A 227 -1.87 18.17 15.45
N PRO A 228 -2.39 19.17 16.18
CA PRO A 228 -1.56 20.24 16.73
C PRO A 228 -0.41 19.66 17.57
N GLY A 229 0.84 20.02 17.25
CA GLY A 229 2.02 19.51 17.95
C GLY A 229 2.44 18.09 17.54
N GLN A 230 1.90 17.55 16.44
CA GLN A 230 2.32 16.25 15.92
C GLN A 230 3.83 16.20 15.70
N SER A 231 4.50 15.22 16.33
CA SER A 231 5.92 14.98 16.11
C SER A 231 6.13 14.33 14.74
N PRO A 232 7.07 14.81 13.92
CA PRO A 232 7.48 14.13 12.71
C PRO A 232 8.17 12.78 12.98
N ASP A 233 8.70 12.60 14.20
CA ASP A 233 9.44 11.40 14.63
C ASP A 233 8.54 10.37 15.34
N ASP A 234 7.22 10.59 15.36
CA ASP A 234 6.26 9.62 15.86
C ASP A 234 6.21 8.39 14.92
N PRO A 235 6.62 7.18 15.36
CA PRO A 235 6.65 6.00 14.49
C PRO A 235 5.27 5.51 14.08
N THR A 236 4.21 5.90 14.79
CA THR A 236 2.83 5.58 14.39
C THR A 236 2.33 6.49 13.28
N PHE A 237 2.97 7.65 13.11
CA PHE A 237 2.77 8.58 12.00
C PHE A 237 3.76 8.33 10.85
N SER A 238 5.02 8.08 11.16
CA SER A 238 6.15 7.93 10.22
C SER A 238 6.97 6.69 10.59
N PRO A 239 6.61 5.48 10.15
CA PRO A 239 7.29 4.23 10.55
C PRO A 239 8.81 4.22 10.33
N LEU A 240 9.32 4.92 9.30
CA LEU A 240 10.76 5.07 9.07
C LEU A 240 11.47 5.90 10.16
N ARG A 241 10.76 6.58 11.03
CA ARG A 241 11.34 7.34 12.16
C ARG A 241 11.47 6.52 13.44
N ASP A 242 10.97 5.26 13.48
CA ASP A 242 11.23 4.38 14.62
C ASP A 242 12.75 4.15 14.79
N SER A 243 13.21 4.14 16.01
CA SER A 243 14.60 3.85 16.36
C SER A 243 14.91 2.35 16.42
N ASP A 244 13.89 1.49 16.55
CA ASP A 244 14.02 0.03 16.69
C ASP A 244 13.27 -0.73 15.59
N PHE A 245 14.02 -1.37 14.70
CA PHE A 245 13.52 -2.23 13.62
C PHE A 245 13.64 -3.73 13.94
N SER A 246 14.10 -4.07 15.16
CA SER A 246 14.24 -5.46 15.56
C SER A 246 12.87 -6.12 15.78
N GLY A 247 12.78 -7.42 15.46
CA GLY A 247 11.57 -8.22 15.69
C GLY A 247 10.38 -7.91 14.78
N LEU A 248 10.55 -7.07 13.78
CA LEU A 248 9.55 -6.90 12.73
C LEU A 248 9.33 -8.21 11.96
N PRO A 249 8.10 -8.48 11.50
CA PRO A 249 7.82 -9.69 10.73
C PRO A 249 8.53 -9.67 9.36
N PRO A 250 8.69 -10.83 8.71
CA PRO A 250 9.11 -10.88 7.31
C PRO A 250 8.33 -9.88 6.46
N THR A 251 9.04 -9.10 5.66
CA THR A 251 8.48 -7.91 5.00
C THR A 251 8.76 -7.92 3.51
N PHE A 252 7.70 -7.76 2.69
CA PHE A 252 7.84 -7.41 1.27
C PHE A 252 7.39 -5.97 1.06
N VAL A 253 8.22 -5.17 0.39
CA VAL A 253 7.89 -3.81 -0.01
C VAL A 253 7.94 -3.73 -1.54
N ILE A 254 6.84 -3.35 -2.15
CA ILE A 254 6.71 -3.21 -3.60
C ILE A 254 6.41 -1.73 -3.89
N THR A 255 7.28 -1.08 -4.65
CA THR A 255 7.16 0.35 -4.99
C THR A 255 7.02 0.53 -6.50
N ALA A 256 6.70 1.73 -6.96
CA ALA A 256 6.69 2.09 -8.37
C ALA A 256 7.92 2.93 -8.72
N GLU A 257 8.54 2.70 -9.89
CA GLU A 257 9.72 3.45 -10.34
C GLU A 257 9.46 4.96 -10.39
N CYS A 258 8.30 5.37 -10.90
CA CYS A 258 7.95 6.79 -11.07
C CYS A 258 7.06 7.30 -9.94
N ASP A 259 7.54 7.18 -8.70
CA ASP A 259 6.81 7.51 -7.47
C ASP A 259 7.75 8.25 -6.50
N PRO A 260 7.37 9.41 -5.96
CA PRO A 260 8.17 10.08 -4.93
C PRO A 260 8.48 9.19 -3.72
N LEU A 261 7.58 8.25 -3.38
CA LEU A 261 7.70 7.39 -2.21
C LEU A 261 8.58 6.16 -2.42
N SER A 262 9.15 5.94 -3.64
CA SER A 262 9.91 4.72 -3.91
C SER A 262 11.10 4.51 -2.97
N SER A 263 11.84 5.59 -2.64
CA SER A 263 12.97 5.53 -1.70
C SER A 263 12.58 5.13 -0.28
N ASP A 264 11.34 5.34 0.14
CA ASP A 264 10.86 4.90 1.46
C ASP A 264 10.89 3.37 1.57
N GLY A 265 10.50 2.68 0.49
CA GLY A 265 10.49 1.22 0.46
C GLY A 265 11.88 0.61 0.58
N GLU A 266 12.84 1.15 -0.16
CA GLU A 266 14.24 0.75 -0.11
C GLU A 266 14.82 0.97 1.30
N ALA A 267 14.66 2.17 1.85
CA ALA A 267 15.14 2.52 3.17
C ALA A 267 14.52 1.65 4.28
N TYR A 268 13.24 1.32 4.16
CA TYR A 268 12.55 0.48 5.14
C TYR A 268 13.09 -0.95 5.12
N ARG A 269 13.29 -1.55 3.93
CA ARG A 269 13.97 -2.83 3.76
C ARG A 269 15.34 -2.82 4.39
N ASP A 270 16.16 -1.80 4.11
CA ASP A 270 17.54 -1.72 4.59
C ASP A 270 17.60 -1.65 6.11
N ARG A 271 16.70 -0.91 6.74
CA ARG A 271 16.66 -0.81 8.21
C ARG A 271 16.23 -2.12 8.87
N ILE A 272 15.28 -2.86 8.29
CA ILE A 272 14.89 -4.19 8.80
C ILE A 272 16.06 -5.17 8.69
N VAL A 273 16.74 -5.21 7.53
CA VAL A 273 17.89 -6.10 7.30
C VAL A 273 19.05 -5.73 8.25
N ALA A 274 19.35 -4.46 8.41
CA ALA A 274 20.37 -4.00 9.35
C ALA A 274 20.06 -4.36 10.81
N ALA A 275 18.79 -4.48 11.17
CA ALA A 275 18.34 -4.95 12.49
C ALA A 275 18.27 -6.48 12.63
N GLY A 276 18.72 -7.24 11.61
CA GLY A 276 18.74 -8.72 11.59
C GLY A 276 17.41 -9.36 11.21
N GLY A 277 16.46 -8.58 10.68
CA GLY A 277 15.19 -9.08 10.16
C GLY A 277 15.26 -9.50 8.69
N SER A 278 14.17 -10.03 8.16
CA SER A 278 14.03 -10.46 6.78
C SER A 278 13.15 -9.48 6.01
N ALA A 279 13.69 -8.83 4.99
CA ALA A 279 12.92 -7.92 4.16
C ALA A 279 13.41 -7.92 2.71
N TRP A 280 12.47 -7.74 1.80
CA TRP A 280 12.69 -7.64 0.35
C TRP A 280 12.04 -6.38 -0.17
N TRP A 281 12.69 -5.74 -1.13
CA TRP A 281 12.18 -4.58 -1.83
C TRP A 281 12.23 -4.82 -3.33
N GLN A 282 11.14 -4.48 -4.02
CA GLN A 282 11.02 -4.54 -5.46
C GLN A 282 10.46 -3.23 -5.98
N GLU A 283 11.20 -2.59 -6.88
CA GLU A 283 10.74 -1.40 -7.61
C GLU A 283 10.13 -1.84 -8.94
N GLU A 284 8.86 -1.55 -9.15
CA GLU A 284 8.13 -1.92 -10.36
C GLU A 284 8.40 -0.92 -11.48
N PRO A 285 9.13 -1.33 -12.55
CA PRO A 285 9.54 -0.41 -13.59
C PRO A 285 8.34 0.11 -14.38
N ARG A 286 8.45 1.37 -14.83
CA ARG A 286 7.49 2.03 -15.72
C ARG A 286 6.09 2.22 -15.14
N LEU A 287 5.91 2.05 -13.83
CA LEU A 287 4.69 2.31 -13.08
C LEU A 287 4.78 3.60 -12.27
N VAL A 288 3.62 4.07 -11.85
CA VAL A 288 3.42 5.25 -10.99
C VAL A 288 2.72 4.84 -9.70
N HIS A 289 2.65 5.75 -8.73
CA HIS A 289 1.81 5.58 -7.54
C HIS A 289 0.39 5.15 -7.91
N SER A 290 -0.27 4.37 -7.07
CA SER A 290 -1.65 3.87 -7.28
C SER A 290 -1.84 2.95 -8.49
N PHE A 291 -0.79 2.30 -9.01
CA PHE A 291 -0.88 1.38 -10.15
C PHE A 291 -1.79 0.17 -9.91
N LEU A 292 -2.07 -0.17 -8.66
CA LEU A 292 -2.96 -1.30 -8.30
C LEU A 292 -4.32 -1.20 -8.99
N ARG A 293 -4.90 -0.02 -9.09
CA ARG A 293 -6.19 0.17 -9.76
C ARG A 293 -6.11 -0.03 -11.28
N ALA A 294 -4.92 0.15 -11.85
CA ALA A 294 -4.67 -0.09 -13.28
C ALA A 294 -4.51 -1.57 -13.65
N ARG A 295 -4.42 -2.49 -12.69
CA ARG A 295 -4.05 -3.91 -12.87
C ARG A 295 -4.87 -4.69 -13.91
N LYS A 296 -6.12 -4.27 -14.21
CA LYS A 296 -6.97 -4.89 -15.23
C LYS A 296 -6.83 -4.25 -16.61
N ASN A 297 -6.26 -3.06 -16.69
CA ASN A 297 -6.20 -2.27 -17.91
C ASN A 297 -4.78 -2.09 -18.45
N VAL A 298 -3.78 -2.29 -17.59
CA VAL A 298 -2.36 -2.11 -17.90
C VAL A 298 -1.62 -3.40 -17.60
N PRO A 299 -1.10 -4.12 -18.63
CA PRO A 299 -0.45 -5.41 -18.45
C PRO A 299 0.66 -5.39 -17.39
N ARG A 300 1.51 -4.36 -17.40
CA ARG A 300 2.61 -4.22 -16.42
C ARG A 300 2.10 -4.08 -14.98
N ALA A 301 0.99 -3.37 -14.77
CA ALA A 301 0.36 -3.27 -13.45
C ALA A 301 -0.29 -4.60 -13.03
N GLY A 302 -0.79 -5.38 -14.00
CA GLY A 302 -1.28 -6.74 -13.77
C GLY A 302 -0.16 -7.69 -13.32
N GLU A 303 1.01 -7.62 -13.96
CA GLU A 303 2.20 -8.39 -13.55
C GLU A 303 2.64 -8.02 -12.13
N ALA A 304 2.75 -6.72 -11.83
CA ALA A 304 3.08 -6.24 -10.49
C ALA A 304 2.07 -6.72 -9.43
N PHE A 305 0.79 -6.83 -9.80
CA PHE A 305 -0.22 -7.38 -8.90
C PHE A 305 -0.01 -8.89 -8.63
N LEU A 306 0.43 -9.67 -9.62
CA LEU A 306 0.81 -11.07 -9.40
C LEU A 306 2.01 -11.20 -8.45
N ASP A 307 2.99 -10.31 -8.55
CA ASP A 307 4.12 -10.26 -7.62
C ASP A 307 3.63 -9.95 -6.18
N ILE A 308 2.68 -9.02 -6.02
CA ILE A 308 2.05 -8.74 -4.72
C ILE A 308 1.32 -9.96 -4.16
N LEU A 309 0.52 -10.65 -4.97
CA LEU A 309 -0.19 -11.87 -4.55
C LEU A 309 0.78 -12.97 -4.12
N SER A 310 1.88 -13.12 -4.83
CA SER A 310 2.96 -14.06 -4.51
C SER A 310 3.66 -13.69 -3.20
N ALA A 311 3.91 -12.40 -2.96
CA ALA A 311 4.46 -11.91 -1.70
C ALA A 311 3.53 -12.22 -0.51
N ILE A 312 2.21 -11.98 -0.66
CA ILE A 312 1.21 -12.28 0.38
C ILE A 312 1.19 -13.78 0.71
N ALA A 313 1.26 -14.65 -0.31
CA ALA A 313 1.29 -16.09 -0.09
C ALA A 313 2.59 -16.56 0.58
N SER A 314 3.74 -16.00 0.17
CA SER A 314 5.06 -16.41 0.63
C SER A 314 5.36 -15.97 2.06
N VAL A 315 4.90 -14.79 2.47
CA VAL A 315 5.25 -14.21 3.77
C VAL A 315 4.76 -15.05 4.96
N THR A 316 3.69 -15.81 4.79
CA THR A 316 3.16 -16.71 5.83
C THR A 316 4.07 -17.92 6.07
N MET A 317 4.73 -18.42 5.02
CA MET A 317 5.67 -19.55 5.11
C MET A 317 6.95 -19.15 5.83
N LEU A 318 7.44 -17.94 5.54
CA LEU A 318 8.64 -17.38 6.18
C LEU A 318 8.43 -17.13 7.68
N GLY A 319 7.23 -16.69 8.08
CA GLY A 319 6.88 -16.45 9.48
C GLY A 319 6.73 -17.73 10.33
N ALA A 320 6.51 -18.88 9.69
CA ALA A 320 6.36 -20.18 10.38
C ALA A 320 7.71 -20.83 10.75
N GLY A 321 8.85 -20.24 10.38
CA GLY A 321 10.18 -20.77 10.73
C GLY A 321 10.70 -21.87 9.81
N ASP A 322 9.98 -22.21 8.75
CA ASP A 322 10.43 -23.15 7.70
C ASP A 322 11.37 -22.43 6.70
N GLY A 323 12.50 -21.92 7.20
CA GLY A 323 13.46 -21.13 6.44
C GLY A 323 14.15 -21.86 5.27
N ASP A 324 13.92 -23.15 5.08
CA ASP A 324 14.50 -23.95 3.99
C ASP A 324 13.63 -24.04 2.72
N LEU A 325 12.41 -23.50 2.76
CA LEU A 325 11.53 -23.40 1.59
C LEU A 325 11.52 -21.97 1.05
N ILE A 326 12.67 -21.50 0.57
CA ILE A 326 12.71 -20.34 -0.31
C ILE A 326 11.95 -20.77 -1.57
N SER A 327 10.71 -20.26 -1.72
CA SER A 327 9.95 -20.43 -2.95
C SER A 327 10.83 -19.99 -4.13
N PRO A 328 10.80 -20.70 -5.28
CA PRO A 328 11.48 -20.24 -6.50
C PRO A 328 11.18 -18.77 -6.85
N LEU A 329 9.99 -18.28 -6.49
CA LEU A 329 9.56 -16.90 -6.62
C LEU A 329 10.38 -15.90 -5.80
N VAL A 330 10.80 -16.23 -4.57
CA VAL A 330 11.69 -15.36 -3.77
C VAL A 330 13.08 -15.32 -4.42
N GLY A 331 13.54 -16.42 -5.02
CA GLY A 331 14.78 -16.49 -5.79
C GLY A 331 14.72 -15.68 -7.10
N GLU A 332 13.58 -15.67 -7.79
CA GLU A 332 13.37 -14.87 -9.01
C GLU A 332 13.22 -13.38 -8.69
N MET A 333 12.54 -13.02 -7.59
CA MET A 333 12.44 -11.63 -7.14
C MET A 333 13.81 -11.06 -6.71
N ALA A 334 14.65 -11.87 -6.05
CA ALA A 334 15.99 -11.48 -5.63
C ALA A 334 17.03 -11.48 -6.78
N GLY A 335 16.76 -12.15 -7.88
CA GLY A 335 17.68 -12.38 -8.99
C GLY A 335 17.44 -11.57 -10.26
N ARG A 336 16.41 -10.72 -10.33
CA ARG A 336 16.24 -9.80 -11.47
C ARG A 336 17.35 -8.74 -11.42
N PRO A 337 18.28 -8.69 -12.43
CA PRO A 337 19.36 -7.72 -12.40
C PRO A 337 18.81 -6.31 -12.48
N GLU A 338 19.33 -5.44 -11.62
CA GLU A 338 19.15 -4.00 -11.74
C GLU A 338 19.42 -3.58 -13.18
N GLY A 339 18.43 -2.96 -13.85
CA GLY A 339 18.55 -2.48 -15.22
C GLY A 339 19.46 -1.27 -15.31
N GLY A 340 20.73 -1.45 -15.04
CA GLY A 340 21.78 -0.47 -15.29
C GLY A 340 22.01 -0.36 -16.79
N ALA A 341 21.52 0.70 -17.42
CA ALA A 341 21.92 1.10 -18.77
C ALA A 341 23.43 1.31 -18.80
N LYS A 342 24.16 0.35 -19.35
CA LYS A 342 25.55 0.58 -19.78
C LYS A 342 25.50 1.34 -21.08
N ASP A 343 25.84 2.60 -21.02
CA ASP A 343 26.18 3.42 -22.17
C ASP A 343 27.28 2.69 -22.97
N ARG A 344 26.96 2.24 -24.17
CA ARG A 344 27.95 1.85 -25.18
C ARG A 344 28.29 3.10 -25.95
N GLU A 345 29.47 3.64 -25.70
CA GLU A 345 30.12 4.56 -26.61
C GLU A 345 30.34 3.87 -27.96
N PRO A 346 30.11 4.57 -29.09
CA PRO A 346 30.52 4.04 -30.39
C PRO A 346 32.02 4.28 -30.58
N SER A 347 32.79 3.19 -30.63
CA SER A 347 34.18 3.22 -31.08
C SER A 347 34.24 3.67 -32.54
N GLY A 348 34.90 4.81 -32.76
CA GLY A 348 35.25 5.27 -34.10
C GLY A 348 36.31 4.42 -34.76
N SER A 349 36.19 4.25 -36.03
CA SER A 349 37.23 4.24 -37.04
C SER A 349 36.59 4.44 -38.43
#